data_0e76e11d712fd1fa3f4f1d75a1b95cc7
#
_entry.id   0e76e11d712fd1fa3f4f1d75a1b95cc7
#
_cell.length_a   1.000
_cell.length_b   1.000
_cell.length_c   1.000
_cell.angle_alpha   90.00
_cell.angle_beta   90.00
_cell.angle_gamma   90.00
#
_symmetry.space_group_name_H-M   'P 1'
#
loop_
_entity.id
_entity.type
_entity.pdbx_description
1 polymer ?
#
loop_
_entity_poly.entity_id
_entity_poly.type
_entity_poly.pdbx_seq_one_letter_code
_entity_poly.pdbx_strand_id
1 'polypeptide(L)'
;EDGRIRVIDREVSAVQGAGMIRGEIKNIDLVSRSIKEAVDAIGERQGIRITEAYAGISGQHIRSVKQPYYVFASRGGEIRQEDVRQLHDSMRNVPAPEGEKILQIIPQNYIVDDEEETANPVGTFGNKLASTFNIILGDSVAINRLEMALKRVDIVPLGLFLNAIASAEAVLTPDEKEEGVAVVDIGAGTTDV
;
A
#
# COMPACT_ATOMS: atom_id res chain seq x y z
N GLU A 1 -0.94 15.15 -18.44
CA GLU A 1 -0.71 14.85 -19.86
C GLU A 1 0.66 14.19 -20.09
N ASP A 2 1.63 14.36 -19.18
CA ASP A 2 2.95 13.72 -19.23
C ASP A 2 3.09 12.55 -18.21
N GLY A 3 2.02 12.14 -17.55
CA GLY A 3 2.00 11.09 -16.55
C GLY A 3 2.64 11.46 -15.20
N ARG A 4 3.06 12.70 -15.01
CA ARG A 4 3.68 13.14 -13.77
C ARG A 4 2.65 13.56 -12.73
N ILE A 5 2.82 13.08 -11.51
CA ILE A 5 2.04 13.54 -10.36
C ILE A 5 2.52 14.92 -9.94
N ARG A 6 1.60 15.88 -9.81
CA ARG A 6 1.88 17.22 -9.31
C ARG A 6 1.06 17.51 -8.06
N VAL A 7 1.73 17.88 -6.98
CA VAL A 7 1.06 18.39 -5.78
C VAL A 7 0.49 19.76 -6.08
N ILE A 8 -0.82 19.92 -6.02
CA ILE A 8 -1.52 21.19 -6.27
C ILE A 8 -1.80 21.97 -4.98
N ASP A 9 -1.99 21.27 -3.87
CA ASP A 9 -2.20 21.88 -2.55
C ASP A 9 -1.83 20.89 -1.43
N ARG A 10 -1.64 21.40 -0.22
CA ARG A 10 -1.42 20.63 0.99
C ARG A 10 -1.98 21.34 2.21
N GLU A 11 -2.42 20.55 3.20
CA GLU A 11 -2.85 21.07 4.50
C GLU A 11 -2.37 20.14 5.62
N VAL A 12 -2.15 20.71 6.79
CA VAL A 12 -1.77 19.98 8.00
C VAL A 12 -2.71 20.40 9.12
N SER A 13 -3.54 19.47 9.60
CA SER A 13 -4.37 19.64 10.77
C SER A 13 -3.91 18.71 11.89
N ALA A 14 -3.58 19.27 13.04
CA ALA A 14 -3.13 18.49 14.18
C ALA A 14 -4.31 17.79 14.86
N VAL A 15 -4.20 16.48 15.08
CA VAL A 15 -5.18 15.74 15.89
C VAL A 15 -5.02 16.13 17.35
N GLN A 16 -6.06 16.74 17.92
CA GLN A 16 -6.04 17.20 19.32
C GLN A 16 -6.10 16.04 20.32
N GLY A 17 -5.41 16.19 21.45
CA GLY A 17 -5.44 15.23 22.55
C GLY A 17 -4.96 13.83 22.17
N ALA A 18 -5.62 12.82 22.72
CA ALA A 18 -5.30 11.41 22.47
C ALA A 18 -6.11 10.81 21.30
N GLY A 19 -6.38 11.59 20.24
CA GLY A 19 -7.11 11.11 19.07
C GLY A 19 -6.35 10.03 18.29
N MET A 20 -5.02 10.17 18.18
CA MET A 20 -4.10 9.16 17.62
C MET A 20 -2.96 8.87 18.60
N ILE A 21 -2.58 7.61 18.74
CA ILE A 21 -1.43 7.17 19.53
C ILE A 21 -0.68 6.10 18.72
N ARG A 22 0.59 6.35 18.43
CA ARG A 22 1.47 5.42 17.68
C ARG A 22 0.86 4.90 16.38
N GLY A 23 0.30 5.83 15.58
CA GLY A 23 -0.33 5.50 14.31
C GLY A 23 -1.73 4.88 14.41
N GLU A 24 -2.25 4.64 15.60
CA GLU A 24 -3.58 4.04 15.83
C GLU A 24 -4.61 5.09 16.27
N ILE A 25 -5.78 5.07 15.63
CA ILE A 25 -6.91 5.94 16.01
C ILE A 25 -7.53 5.46 17.33
N LYS A 26 -7.46 6.29 18.36
CA LYS A 26 -8.07 6.03 19.67
C LYS A 26 -9.41 6.75 19.83
N ASN A 27 -9.58 7.88 19.17
CA ASN A 27 -10.83 8.64 19.17
C ASN A 27 -11.18 9.08 17.73
N ILE A 28 -12.21 8.43 17.17
CA ILE A 28 -12.65 8.65 15.79
C ILE A 28 -13.16 10.09 15.61
N ASP A 29 -13.85 10.68 16.59
CA ASP A 29 -14.44 12.02 16.48
C ASP A 29 -13.35 13.10 16.37
N LEU A 30 -12.27 12.97 17.16
CA LEU A 30 -11.15 13.90 17.11
C LEU A 30 -10.42 13.81 15.77
N VAL A 31 -10.18 12.59 15.27
CA VAL A 31 -9.52 12.38 13.98
C VAL A 31 -10.40 12.87 12.84
N SER A 32 -11.70 12.54 12.83
CA SER A 32 -12.65 13.02 11.81
C SER A 32 -12.68 14.54 11.73
N ARG A 33 -12.66 15.23 12.89
CA ARG A 33 -12.61 16.70 12.92
C ARG A 33 -11.36 17.24 12.23
N SER A 34 -10.20 16.70 12.56
CA SER A 34 -8.94 17.15 11.93
C SER A 34 -8.92 16.85 10.42
N ILE A 35 -9.46 15.70 10.00
CA ILE A 35 -9.60 15.40 8.56
C ILE A 35 -10.51 16.44 7.91
N LYS A 36 -11.66 16.74 8.53
CA LYS A 36 -12.61 17.72 7.99
C LYS A 36 -11.98 19.10 7.86
N GLU A 37 -11.28 19.57 8.88
CA GLU A 37 -10.58 20.86 8.87
C GLU A 37 -9.60 20.96 7.71
N ALA A 38 -8.77 19.92 7.51
CA ALA A 38 -7.79 19.90 6.42
C ALA A 38 -8.46 19.87 5.03
N VAL A 39 -9.48 19.04 4.86
CA VAL A 39 -10.20 18.88 3.59
C VAL A 39 -11.00 20.13 3.23
N ASP A 40 -11.69 20.73 4.20
CA ASP A 40 -12.44 21.96 3.98
C ASP A 40 -11.48 23.11 3.59
N ALA A 41 -10.35 23.25 4.28
CA ALA A 41 -9.35 24.27 3.97
C ALA A 41 -8.77 24.15 2.54
N ILE A 42 -8.46 22.93 2.08
CA ILE A 42 -8.05 22.69 0.68
C ILE A 42 -9.21 23.00 -0.26
N GLY A 43 -10.41 22.51 0.06
CA GLY A 43 -11.60 22.71 -0.75
C GLY A 43 -11.92 24.18 -0.98
N GLU A 44 -11.85 25.00 0.08
CA GLU A 44 -12.06 26.45 0.01
C GLU A 44 -11.00 27.15 -0.87
N ARG A 45 -9.70 26.80 -0.70
CA ARG A 45 -8.62 27.39 -1.50
C ARG A 45 -8.69 27.02 -2.98
N GLN A 46 -9.09 25.79 -3.27
CA GLN A 46 -9.11 25.27 -4.64
C GLN A 46 -10.50 25.40 -5.32
N GLY A 47 -11.54 25.79 -4.60
CA GLY A 47 -12.91 25.87 -5.13
C GLY A 47 -13.49 24.51 -5.51
N ILE A 48 -13.09 23.42 -4.81
CA ILE A 48 -13.53 22.05 -5.08
C ILE A 48 -14.11 21.42 -3.81
N ARG A 49 -14.96 20.40 -4.00
CA ARG A 49 -15.39 19.52 -2.92
C ARG A 49 -14.63 18.19 -3.03
N ILE A 50 -13.92 17.83 -1.97
CA ILE A 50 -13.20 16.55 -1.89
C ILE A 50 -14.16 15.52 -1.29
N THR A 51 -14.50 14.48 -2.05
CA THR A 51 -15.43 13.41 -1.65
C THR A 51 -14.78 12.03 -1.61
N GLU A 52 -13.59 11.92 -2.16
CA GLU A 52 -12.83 10.68 -2.26
C GLU A 52 -11.36 10.93 -1.94
N ALA A 53 -10.70 9.96 -1.29
CA ALA A 53 -9.28 10.06 -1.00
C ALA A 53 -8.62 8.69 -0.88
N TYR A 54 -7.34 8.63 -1.16
CA TYR A 54 -6.48 7.58 -0.67
C TYR A 54 -6.01 7.93 0.75
N ALA A 55 -5.90 6.94 1.62
CA ALA A 55 -5.44 7.16 2.98
C ALA A 55 -4.20 6.34 3.30
N GLY A 56 -3.24 6.98 3.94
CA GLY A 56 -2.06 6.33 4.48
C GLY A 56 -2.33 5.69 5.83
N ILE A 57 -1.73 4.53 6.09
CA ILE A 57 -1.80 3.82 7.36
C ILE A 57 -0.40 3.43 7.80
N SER A 58 -0.12 3.52 9.10
CA SER A 58 1.11 3.09 9.75
C SER A 58 0.82 2.64 11.18
N GLY A 59 1.77 1.97 11.80
CA GLY A 59 1.67 1.59 13.20
C GLY A 59 1.90 0.11 13.48
N GLN A 60 1.96 -0.24 14.76
CA GLN A 60 2.28 -1.60 15.25
C GLN A 60 1.25 -2.68 14.88
N HIS A 61 0.08 -2.27 14.42
CA HIS A 61 -1.00 -3.15 13.98
C HIS A 61 -0.85 -3.63 12.53
N ILE A 62 0.28 -3.29 11.90
CA ILE A 62 0.63 -3.70 10.54
C ILE A 62 1.81 -4.67 10.60
N ARG A 63 1.73 -5.72 9.82
CA ARG A 63 2.82 -6.71 9.67
C ARG A 63 2.94 -7.19 8.24
N SER A 64 4.10 -7.70 7.88
CA SER A 64 4.34 -8.33 6.60
C SER A 64 4.56 -9.83 6.78
N VAL A 65 4.04 -10.63 5.86
CA VAL A 65 4.34 -12.06 5.74
C VAL A 65 4.78 -12.37 4.32
N LYS A 66 5.78 -13.25 4.21
CA LYS A 66 6.27 -13.76 2.93
C LYS A 66 5.49 -15.02 2.56
N GLN A 67 4.91 -15.02 1.37
CA GLN A 67 4.17 -16.16 0.84
C GLN A 67 4.73 -16.54 -0.53
N PRO A 68 5.46 -17.66 -0.65
CA PRO A 68 5.87 -18.19 -1.94
C PRO A 68 4.65 -18.76 -2.68
N TYR A 69 4.62 -18.54 -3.99
CA TYR A 69 3.59 -19.11 -4.85
C TYR A 69 4.15 -19.34 -6.25
N TYR A 70 3.53 -20.26 -7.00
CA TYR A 70 3.93 -20.58 -8.36
C TYR A 70 2.74 -20.99 -9.23
N VAL A 71 2.93 -20.87 -10.53
CA VAL A 71 2.02 -21.36 -11.58
C VAL A 71 2.84 -22.09 -12.63
N PHE A 72 2.19 -22.95 -13.39
CA PHE A 72 2.80 -23.55 -14.57
C PHE A 72 2.45 -22.75 -15.82
N ALA A 73 3.41 -22.59 -16.73
CA ALA A 73 3.22 -21.92 -18.00
C ALA A 73 2.06 -22.53 -18.78
N SER A 74 1.19 -21.69 -19.30
CA SER A 74 -0.05 -22.10 -19.98
C SER A 74 0.18 -22.85 -21.28
N ARG A 75 1.31 -22.59 -21.96
CA ARG A 75 1.71 -23.23 -23.22
C ARG A 75 3.21 -23.42 -23.25
N GLY A 76 3.62 -24.67 -23.15
CA GLY A 76 4.97 -25.16 -22.97
C GLY A 76 6.12 -24.35 -23.52
N GLY A 77 7.05 -24.03 -22.67
CA GLY A 77 8.41 -23.64 -22.98
C GLY A 77 8.73 -22.15 -22.93
N GLU A 78 7.77 -21.24 -22.77
CA GLU A 78 8.05 -19.80 -22.68
C GLU A 78 7.06 -19.12 -21.73
N ILE A 79 7.57 -18.39 -20.75
CA ILE A 79 6.76 -17.59 -19.81
C ILE A 79 6.17 -16.38 -20.53
N ARG A 80 4.87 -16.21 -20.40
CA ARG A 80 4.11 -15.13 -21.02
C ARG A 80 3.51 -14.18 -20.00
N GLN A 81 3.08 -13.02 -20.49
CA GLN A 81 2.40 -12.03 -19.65
C GLN A 81 1.12 -12.59 -18.99
N GLU A 82 0.48 -13.60 -19.59
CA GLU A 82 -0.68 -14.28 -19.04
C GLU A 82 -0.32 -15.10 -17.80
N ASP A 83 0.84 -15.75 -17.79
CA ASP A 83 1.31 -16.56 -16.67
C ASP A 83 1.65 -15.66 -15.48
N VAL A 84 2.27 -14.50 -15.74
CA VAL A 84 2.52 -13.47 -14.72
C VAL A 84 1.20 -12.95 -14.12
N ARG A 85 0.21 -12.65 -14.97
CA ARG A 85 -1.12 -12.24 -14.48
C ARG A 85 -1.78 -13.34 -13.65
N GLN A 86 -1.75 -14.57 -14.12
CA GLN A 86 -2.31 -15.72 -13.38
C GLN A 86 -1.66 -15.89 -12.01
N LEU A 87 -0.34 -15.74 -11.91
CA LEU A 87 0.40 -15.78 -10.66
C LEU A 87 -0.08 -14.70 -9.69
N HIS A 88 -0.21 -13.45 -10.16
CA HIS A 88 -0.68 -12.33 -9.35
C HIS A 88 -2.15 -12.47 -8.95
N ASP A 89 -3.03 -12.87 -9.87
CA ASP A 89 -4.46 -13.02 -9.61
C ASP A 89 -4.73 -14.13 -8.60
N SER A 90 -3.94 -15.20 -8.64
CA SER A 90 -4.01 -16.28 -7.64
C SER A 90 -3.72 -15.74 -6.23
N MET A 91 -2.76 -14.83 -6.09
CA MET A 91 -2.42 -14.22 -4.80
C MET A 91 -3.46 -13.22 -4.31
N ARG A 92 -4.15 -12.51 -5.21
CA ARG A 92 -5.24 -11.58 -4.85
C ARG A 92 -6.43 -12.28 -4.20
N ASN A 93 -6.61 -13.56 -4.49
CA ASN A 93 -7.72 -14.36 -3.97
C ASN A 93 -7.37 -15.11 -2.66
N VAL A 94 -6.18 -14.91 -2.11
CA VAL A 94 -5.79 -15.51 -0.83
C VAL A 94 -6.61 -14.88 0.29
N PRO A 95 -7.26 -15.69 1.15
CA PRO A 95 -8.02 -15.14 2.26
C PRO A 95 -7.10 -14.49 3.30
N ALA A 96 -7.53 -13.37 3.84
CA ALA A 96 -6.86 -12.77 4.98
C ALA A 96 -7.03 -13.66 6.23
N PRO A 97 -6.05 -13.71 7.13
CA PRO A 97 -6.21 -14.34 8.44
C PRO A 97 -7.37 -13.71 9.23
N GLU A 98 -7.92 -14.47 10.18
CA GLU A 98 -8.98 -13.97 11.06
C GLU A 98 -8.53 -12.71 11.82
N GLY A 99 -9.39 -11.69 11.84
CA GLY A 99 -9.11 -10.42 12.49
C GLY A 99 -8.19 -9.46 11.70
N GLU A 100 -7.73 -9.84 10.52
CA GLU A 100 -6.85 -9.03 9.68
C GLU A 100 -7.46 -8.72 8.32
N LYS A 101 -6.96 -7.68 7.67
CA LYS A 101 -7.24 -7.35 6.27
C LYS A 101 -5.92 -7.28 5.49
N ILE A 102 -5.95 -7.73 4.24
CA ILE A 102 -4.84 -7.54 3.32
C ILE A 102 -4.90 -6.08 2.82
N LEU A 103 -3.83 -5.35 3.07
CA LEU A 103 -3.64 -3.97 2.60
C LEU A 103 -2.99 -3.95 1.22
N GLN A 104 -1.91 -4.72 1.05
CA GLN A 104 -1.14 -4.78 -0.19
C GLN A 104 -0.55 -6.18 -0.38
N ILE A 105 -0.34 -6.56 -1.65
CA ILE A 105 0.37 -7.78 -2.05
C ILE A 105 1.44 -7.34 -3.04
N ILE A 106 2.71 -7.50 -2.65
CA ILE A 106 3.86 -6.99 -3.38
C ILE A 106 4.69 -8.18 -3.85
N PRO A 107 4.77 -8.45 -5.16
CA PRO A 107 5.65 -9.49 -5.68
C PRO A 107 7.12 -9.07 -5.46
N GLN A 108 7.94 -10.05 -5.16
CA GLN A 108 9.40 -9.96 -5.25
C GLN A 108 9.84 -10.33 -6.66
N ASN A 109 11.14 -10.59 -6.84
CA ASN A 109 11.64 -11.12 -8.10
C ASN A 109 10.98 -12.46 -8.45
N TYR A 110 10.98 -12.77 -9.74
CA TYR A 110 10.46 -14.02 -10.27
C TYR A 110 11.56 -15.05 -10.40
N ILE A 111 11.19 -16.32 -10.30
CA ILE A 111 12.08 -17.46 -10.50
C ILE A 111 11.42 -18.37 -11.54
N VAL A 112 12.16 -18.72 -12.57
CA VAL A 112 11.71 -19.65 -13.63
C VAL A 112 12.46 -20.97 -13.47
N ASP A 113 11.72 -22.09 -13.38
CA ASP A 113 12.25 -23.46 -13.24
C ASP A 113 13.30 -23.63 -12.10
N ASP A 114 13.15 -22.84 -11.03
CA ASP A 114 14.05 -22.81 -9.87
C ASP A 114 15.49 -22.34 -10.18
N GLU A 115 15.69 -21.59 -11.27
CA GLU A 115 16.95 -20.96 -11.65
C GLU A 115 17.14 -19.58 -11.00
N GLU A 116 17.94 -18.71 -11.61
CA GLU A 116 18.24 -17.38 -11.09
C GLU A 116 17.01 -16.46 -11.05
N GLU A 117 17.01 -15.53 -10.10
CA GLU A 117 15.96 -14.52 -9.98
C GLU A 117 16.01 -13.52 -11.12
N THR A 118 14.85 -13.10 -11.60
CA THR A 118 14.68 -12.07 -12.62
C THR A 118 13.57 -11.08 -12.27
N ALA A 119 13.76 -9.81 -12.60
CA ALA A 119 12.72 -8.80 -12.50
C ALA A 119 11.68 -8.90 -13.62
N ASN A 120 12.08 -9.45 -14.79
CA ASN A 120 11.21 -9.61 -15.94
C ASN A 120 11.27 -11.05 -16.48
N PRO A 121 10.32 -11.92 -16.12
CA PRO A 121 10.31 -13.32 -16.56
C PRO A 121 9.73 -13.53 -17.94
N VAL A 122 9.07 -12.54 -18.54
CA VAL A 122 8.39 -12.68 -19.85
C VAL A 122 9.40 -12.91 -20.96
N GLY A 123 9.18 -13.96 -21.75
CA GLY A 123 10.10 -14.40 -22.81
C GLY A 123 11.17 -15.39 -22.34
N THR A 124 11.27 -15.67 -21.04
CA THR A 124 12.17 -16.70 -20.51
C THR A 124 11.62 -18.09 -20.81
N PHE A 125 12.48 -18.99 -21.29
CA PHE A 125 12.09 -20.40 -21.46
C PHE A 125 11.98 -21.08 -20.09
N GLY A 126 10.87 -21.80 -19.88
CA GLY A 126 10.61 -22.54 -18.68
C GLY A 126 9.14 -22.93 -18.54
N ASN A 127 8.87 -23.85 -17.60
CA ASN A 127 7.54 -24.40 -17.38
C ASN A 127 6.89 -23.92 -16.07
N LYS A 128 7.69 -23.47 -15.11
CA LYS A 128 7.24 -23.03 -13.79
C LYS A 128 7.65 -21.60 -13.53
N LEU A 129 6.68 -20.75 -13.27
CA LEU A 129 6.91 -19.38 -12.83
C LEU A 129 6.58 -19.26 -11.35
N ALA A 130 7.55 -18.89 -10.53
CA ALA A 130 7.41 -18.68 -9.09
C ALA A 130 7.75 -17.24 -8.71
N SER A 131 7.19 -16.77 -7.60
CA SER A 131 7.61 -15.55 -6.90
C SER A 131 7.29 -15.69 -5.42
N THR A 132 8.01 -14.94 -4.60
CA THR A 132 7.64 -14.73 -3.20
C THR A 132 6.90 -13.39 -3.10
N PHE A 133 5.73 -13.40 -2.50
CA PHE A 133 4.92 -12.21 -2.29
C PHE A 133 5.07 -11.71 -0.86
N ASN A 134 5.33 -10.41 -0.68
CA ASN A 134 5.16 -9.76 0.59
C ASN A 134 3.69 -9.33 0.73
N ILE A 135 2.98 -9.97 1.66
CA ILE A 135 1.59 -9.65 1.98
C ILE A 135 1.59 -8.73 3.19
N ILE A 136 1.14 -7.50 3.00
CA ILE A 136 0.98 -6.52 4.07
C ILE A 136 -0.40 -6.71 4.68
N LEU A 137 -0.41 -7.03 5.96
CA LEU A 137 -1.61 -7.28 6.75
C LEU A 137 -1.78 -6.19 7.81
N GLY A 138 -3.02 -5.81 8.05
CA GLY A 138 -3.35 -4.88 9.12
C GLY A 138 -4.53 -5.37 9.96
N ASP A 139 -4.53 -5.03 11.24
CA ASP A 139 -5.64 -5.33 12.14
C ASP A 139 -6.95 -4.73 11.63
N SER A 140 -8.00 -5.55 11.53
CA SER A 140 -9.30 -5.14 10.97
C SER A 140 -9.96 -4.02 11.76
N VAL A 141 -9.78 -3.98 13.09
CA VAL A 141 -10.40 -2.95 13.95
C VAL A 141 -9.72 -1.61 13.70
N ALA A 142 -8.38 -1.59 13.60
CA ALA A 142 -7.63 -0.37 13.33
C ALA A 142 -7.97 0.19 11.94
N ILE A 143 -8.03 -0.67 10.92
CA ILE A 143 -8.44 -0.30 9.57
C ILE A 143 -9.86 0.25 9.54
N ASN A 144 -10.80 -0.43 10.17
CA ASN A 144 -12.20 0.01 10.24
C ASN A 144 -12.35 1.38 10.91
N ARG A 145 -11.56 1.67 11.95
CA ARG A 145 -11.55 3.00 12.60
C ARG A 145 -11.13 4.10 11.63
N LEU A 146 -10.11 3.87 10.80
CA LEU A 146 -9.68 4.82 9.78
C LEU A 146 -10.77 5.04 8.73
N GLU A 147 -11.34 3.95 8.20
CA GLU A 147 -12.45 4.03 7.25
C GLU A 147 -13.66 4.78 7.84
N MET A 148 -13.99 4.54 9.11
CA MET A 148 -15.07 5.24 9.80
C MET A 148 -14.77 6.73 9.99
N ALA A 149 -13.51 7.09 10.29
CA ALA A 149 -13.12 8.48 10.44
C ALA A 149 -13.29 9.26 9.13
N LEU A 150 -12.95 8.68 8.00
CA LEU A 150 -13.17 9.25 6.67
C LEU A 150 -14.65 9.35 6.32
N LYS A 151 -15.40 8.28 6.51
CA LYS A 151 -16.86 8.24 6.21
C LYS A 151 -17.66 9.26 7.02
N ARG A 152 -17.24 9.56 8.25
CA ARG A 152 -17.91 10.59 9.09
C ARG A 152 -17.83 12.02 8.53
N VAL A 153 -16.90 12.24 7.62
CA VAL A 153 -16.71 13.54 6.95
C VAL A 153 -17.03 13.45 5.46
N ASP A 154 -17.85 12.47 5.08
CA ASP A 154 -18.33 12.23 3.71
C ASP A 154 -17.21 11.97 2.70
N ILE A 155 -16.09 11.38 3.14
CA ILE A 155 -14.99 10.96 2.27
C ILE A 155 -15.04 9.44 2.08
N VAL A 156 -15.08 9.03 0.83
CA VAL A 156 -14.98 7.61 0.43
C VAL A 156 -13.50 7.26 0.29
N PRO A 157 -12.98 6.28 1.07
CA PRO A 157 -11.62 5.79 0.87
C PRO A 157 -11.55 4.99 -0.44
N LEU A 158 -10.73 5.46 -1.39
CA LEU A 158 -10.45 4.74 -2.65
C LEU A 158 -9.45 3.59 -2.45
N GLY A 159 -8.61 3.69 -1.43
CA GLY A 159 -7.65 2.67 -1.04
C GLY A 159 -6.85 3.08 0.19
N LEU A 160 -6.26 2.08 0.82
CA LEU A 160 -5.35 2.26 1.96
C LEU A 160 -3.93 1.82 1.55
N PHE A 161 -2.95 2.62 1.89
CA PHE A 161 -1.55 2.37 1.57
C PHE A 161 -0.67 2.45 2.81
N LEU A 162 0.34 1.60 2.88
CA LEU A 162 1.35 1.71 3.93
C LEU A 162 2.17 2.98 3.73
N ASN A 163 2.23 3.85 4.76
CA ASN A 163 2.96 5.12 4.69
C ASN A 163 4.42 4.93 4.30
N ALA A 164 5.10 3.92 4.85
CA ALA A 164 6.50 3.64 4.53
C ALA A 164 6.71 3.39 3.03
N ILE A 165 5.80 2.64 2.37
CA ILE A 165 5.88 2.39 0.93
C ILE A 165 5.61 3.67 0.14
N ALA A 166 4.61 4.45 0.54
CA ALA A 166 4.30 5.73 -0.11
C ALA A 166 5.45 6.73 0.03
N SER A 167 6.10 6.79 1.20
CA SER A 167 7.30 7.61 1.44
C SER A 167 8.46 7.15 0.55
N ALA A 168 8.72 5.85 0.48
CA ALA A 168 9.77 5.29 -0.37
C ALA A 168 9.53 5.62 -1.86
N GLU A 169 8.29 5.46 -2.35
CA GLU A 169 7.92 5.81 -3.72
C GLU A 169 8.14 7.30 -4.04
N ALA A 170 7.94 8.18 -3.06
CA ALA A 170 8.06 9.62 -3.24
C ALA A 170 9.51 10.13 -3.25
N VAL A 171 10.44 9.42 -2.57
CA VAL A 171 11.81 9.92 -2.35
C VAL A 171 12.87 9.17 -3.14
N LEU A 172 12.64 7.88 -3.49
CA LEU A 172 13.63 7.05 -4.16
C LEU A 172 13.66 7.29 -5.67
N THR A 173 14.85 7.38 -6.20
CA THR A 173 15.12 7.34 -7.65
C THR A 173 15.00 5.90 -8.18
N PRO A 174 14.82 5.71 -9.51
CA PRO A 174 14.84 4.37 -10.10
C PRO A 174 16.13 3.59 -9.80
N ASP A 175 17.28 4.25 -9.86
CA ASP A 175 18.60 3.64 -9.63
C ASP A 175 18.73 3.14 -8.18
N GLU A 176 18.29 3.94 -7.19
CA GLU A 176 18.29 3.54 -5.79
C GLU A 176 17.35 2.35 -5.52
N LYS A 177 16.22 2.26 -6.22
CA LYS A 177 15.32 1.10 -6.13
C LYS A 177 15.94 -0.17 -6.70
N GLU A 178 16.74 -0.04 -7.77
CA GLU A 178 17.44 -1.16 -8.41
C GLU A 178 18.64 -1.64 -7.56
N GLU A 179 19.41 -0.71 -7.01
CA GLU A 179 20.55 -1.03 -6.14
C GLU A 179 20.14 -1.59 -4.78
N GLY A 180 18.92 -1.25 -4.32
CA GLY A 180 18.38 -1.62 -3.02
C GLY A 180 18.89 -0.70 -1.91
N VAL A 181 17.93 0.01 -1.27
CA VAL A 181 18.20 0.94 -0.17
C VAL A 181 17.23 0.71 0.99
N ALA A 182 17.64 1.11 2.19
CA ALA A 182 16.76 1.19 3.33
C ALA A 182 16.20 2.62 3.48
N VAL A 183 14.89 2.75 3.51
CA VAL A 183 14.20 4.01 3.82
C VAL A 183 13.73 3.96 5.27
N VAL A 184 14.11 4.98 6.05
CA VAL A 184 13.67 5.12 7.44
C VAL A 184 12.78 6.35 7.55
N ASP A 185 11.50 6.12 7.81
CA ASP A 185 10.49 7.16 8.02
C ASP A 185 10.30 7.39 9.53
N ILE A 186 10.79 8.52 10.03
CA ILE A 186 10.77 8.87 11.46
C ILE A 186 9.64 9.85 11.70
N GLY A 187 8.50 9.35 12.15
CA GLY A 187 7.32 10.12 12.51
C GLY A 187 7.29 10.53 14.00
N ALA A 188 6.25 11.26 14.38
CA ALA A 188 6.05 11.70 15.77
C ALA A 188 5.69 10.54 16.74
N GLY A 189 5.16 9.44 16.22
CA GLY A 189 4.67 8.32 17.04
C GLY A 189 5.10 6.94 16.59
N THR A 190 5.64 6.83 15.38
CA THR A 190 6.15 5.60 14.76
C THR A 190 7.46 5.87 14.04
N THR A 191 8.26 4.82 13.90
CA THR A 191 9.39 4.78 12.97
C THR A 191 9.18 3.55 12.09
N ASP A 192 9.08 3.75 10.80
CA ASP A 192 8.87 2.70 9.80
C ASP A 192 10.16 2.51 8.98
N VAL A 193 10.54 1.26 8.66
CA VAL A 193 11.75 0.91 7.89
C VAL A 193 11.38 -0.03 6.76
#